data_b71bcac043254622e9033099fe5e820f
#
_entry.id   b71bcac043254622e9033099fe5e820f
#
_cell.length_a   1.000
_cell.length_b   1.000
_cell.length_c   1.000
_cell.angle_alpha   90.00
_cell.angle_beta   90.00
_cell.angle_gamma   90.00
#
_symmetry.space_group_name_H-M   'P 1'
#
loop_
_entity.id
_entity.type
_entity.pdbx_description
1 polymer ?
#
loop_
_entity_poly.entity_id
_entity_poly.type
_entity_poly.pdbx_seq_one_letter_code
_entity_poly.pdbx_strand_id
1 'polypeptide(L)'
;MTELRMDAPNEKQRRFLLDRHRHIAYGGARGGGKSWAVRTKSKLLAFRYPGIKILIVRKTYKELQNNHIEQLTAELAGFAKYNRSDKMFRFPNGSTISFGYCANEGDLGQYQGAEYDVVFIDEAGQLQESWIRKINLCVRGTNGFPKRTYYTLNPGGPGHAYFKRVFVDRNFNPDEDPDDYFFIQAKVEDNKALMDKQPAYLRELENLPPTLRAAWKDGRWDVYEGQFFEDFRDVPEHYKDRRWTHVIEPFEIPDGWTICRSYDFGYGKPFSCAWWAVDYDGTIYRIMELYGCTRTPNEGVKWTPDKQFEEIHKTEMQHPWLKGKTIIGVADPAIWDASRGESVADTAARYGVFFTPGDNERIAGWMQCHYRLQFDEDGYPRMYVFNTCRAFIRTIPTLIYDEHRAEDLDTKMEDHVADEWRYFCMSRPIKPIRAVKEQRIIFDPLDMMKRR
;
A
#
# COMPACT_ATOMS: atom_id res chain seq x y z
N MET A 1 -39.83 5.87 -30.67
CA MET A 1 -39.33 5.49 -29.33
C MET A 1 -37.80 5.53 -29.37
N THR A 2 -37.16 6.24 -28.46
CA THR A 2 -35.72 6.30 -28.40
C THR A 2 -35.24 5.01 -27.69
N GLU A 3 -34.44 4.17 -28.38
CA GLU A 3 -33.91 2.92 -27.82
C GLU A 3 -32.57 3.17 -27.20
N LEU A 4 -32.37 2.70 -25.95
CA LEU A 4 -31.09 2.68 -25.31
C LEU A 4 -30.31 1.44 -25.77
N ARG A 5 -29.30 1.64 -26.61
CA ARG A 5 -28.42 0.56 -27.07
C ARG A 5 -27.25 0.42 -26.12
N MET A 6 -26.96 -0.82 -25.69
CA MET A 6 -25.83 -1.17 -24.87
C MET A 6 -25.10 -2.36 -25.48
N ASP A 7 -23.78 -2.30 -25.53
CA ASP A 7 -22.96 -3.45 -25.91
C ASP A 7 -23.15 -4.61 -24.95
N ALA A 8 -22.98 -5.83 -25.42
CA ALA A 8 -23.06 -7.00 -24.57
C ALA A 8 -21.87 -7.03 -23.57
N PRO A 9 -22.13 -7.22 -22.26
CA PRO A 9 -21.07 -7.33 -21.27
C PRO A 9 -20.31 -8.64 -21.43
N ASN A 10 -19.00 -8.62 -21.19
CA ASN A 10 -18.24 -9.84 -20.97
C ASN A 10 -18.63 -10.51 -19.62
N GLU A 11 -18.12 -11.71 -19.36
CA GLU A 11 -18.50 -12.47 -18.16
C GLU A 11 -18.20 -11.72 -16.85
N LYS A 12 -17.04 -11.08 -16.73
CA LYS A 12 -16.65 -10.32 -15.54
C LYS A 12 -17.49 -9.07 -15.35
N GLN A 13 -17.76 -8.33 -16.44
CA GLN A 13 -18.69 -7.21 -16.43
C GLN A 13 -20.11 -7.66 -16.07
N ARG A 14 -20.57 -8.79 -16.60
CA ARG A 14 -21.88 -9.37 -16.23
C ARG A 14 -21.97 -9.66 -14.74
N ARG A 15 -20.92 -10.26 -14.15
CA ARG A 15 -20.85 -10.47 -12.69
C ARG A 15 -20.96 -9.16 -11.92
N PHE A 16 -20.20 -8.12 -12.32
CA PHE A 16 -20.26 -6.79 -11.70
C PHE A 16 -21.67 -6.18 -11.80
N LEU A 17 -22.35 -6.33 -12.94
CA LEU A 17 -23.71 -5.81 -13.16
C LEU A 17 -24.78 -6.55 -12.32
N LEU A 18 -24.58 -7.83 -12.03
CA LEU A 18 -25.58 -8.66 -11.34
C LEU A 18 -25.34 -8.80 -9.84
N ASP A 19 -24.11 -8.57 -9.37
CA ASP A 19 -23.73 -8.76 -8.00
C ASP A 19 -24.53 -7.87 -7.03
N ARG A 20 -24.75 -8.38 -5.79
CA ARG A 20 -25.61 -7.76 -4.80
C ARG A 20 -24.96 -7.51 -3.45
N HIS A 21 -23.67 -7.81 -3.27
CA HIS A 21 -22.95 -7.48 -2.04
C HIS A 21 -22.96 -5.96 -1.80
N ARG A 22 -22.71 -5.57 -0.57
CA ARG A 22 -22.69 -4.18 -0.17
C ARG A 22 -21.48 -3.43 -0.75
N HIS A 23 -20.33 -4.10 -0.83
CA HIS A 23 -19.06 -3.59 -1.35
C HIS A 23 -18.55 -4.50 -2.46
N ILE A 24 -18.53 -4.00 -3.69
CA ILE A 24 -18.15 -4.77 -4.87
C ILE A 24 -16.94 -4.12 -5.51
N ALA A 25 -15.79 -4.81 -5.53
CA ALA A 25 -14.59 -4.34 -6.21
C ALA A 25 -14.35 -5.09 -7.51
N TYR A 26 -14.11 -4.35 -8.58
CA TYR A 26 -13.73 -4.85 -9.90
C TYR A 26 -12.33 -4.33 -10.22
N GLY A 27 -11.33 -5.15 -9.95
CA GLY A 27 -9.93 -4.75 -9.94
C GLY A 27 -9.00 -5.71 -10.66
N GLY A 28 -7.79 -5.23 -10.98
CA GLY A 28 -6.74 -6.00 -11.63
C GLY A 28 -6.15 -5.28 -12.84
N ALA A 29 -5.99 -5.97 -13.97
CA ALA A 29 -5.31 -5.47 -15.15
C ALA A 29 -5.95 -4.20 -15.75
N ARG A 30 -5.14 -3.41 -16.48
CA ARG A 30 -5.62 -2.30 -17.32
C ARG A 30 -6.37 -2.84 -18.53
N GLY A 31 -7.28 -2.04 -19.08
CA GLY A 31 -8.03 -2.43 -20.29
C GLY A 31 -9.19 -3.41 -20.08
N GLY A 32 -9.47 -3.87 -18.85
CA GLY A 32 -10.53 -4.82 -18.53
C GLY A 32 -11.98 -4.31 -18.68
N GLY A 33 -12.19 -3.07 -19.18
CA GLY A 33 -13.53 -2.50 -19.41
C GLY A 33 -14.27 -2.06 -18.15
N LYS A 34 -13.54 -1.75 -17.06
CA LYS A 34 -14.09 -1.38 -15.74
C LYS A 34 -14.97 -0.12 -15.78
N SER A 35 -14.50 0.99 -16.37
CA SER A 35 -15.25 2.24 -16.43
C SER A 35 -16.53 2.12 -17.30
N TRP A 36 -16.52 1.27 -18.33
CA TRP A 36 -17.74 0.91 -19.06
C TRP A 36 -18.78 0.24 -18.13
N ALA A 37 -18.34 -0.68 -17.29
CA ALA A 37 -19.21 -1.38 -16.34
C ALA A 37 -19.84 -0.41 -15.32
N VAL A 38 -19.08 0.59 -14.83
CA VAL A 38 -19.59 1.68 -13.96
C VAL A 38 -20.69 2.45 -14.65
N ARG A 39 -20.44 2.97 -15.88
CA ARG A 39 -21.46 3.72 -16.63
C ARG A 39 -22.70 2.87 -16.92
N THR A 40 -22.51 1.64 -17.34
CA THR A 40 -23.63 0.74 -17.65
C THR A 40 -24.45 0.42 -16.40
N LYS A 41 -23.79 0.09 -15.26
CA LYS A 41 -24.52 -0.20 -14.01
C LYS A 41 -25.28 1.03 -13.50
N SER A 42 -24.69 2.22 -13.56
CA SER A 42 -25.35 3.46 -13.14
C SER A 42 -26.59 3.77 -13.97
N LYS A 43 -26.52 3.59 -15.30
CA LYS A 43 -27.70 3.73 -16.19
C LYS A 43 -28.79 2.72 -15.85
N LEU A 44 -28.45 1.45 -15.73
CA LEU A 44 -29.41 0.39 -15.40
C LEU A 44 -30.12 0.65 -14.07
N LEU A 45 -29.41 1.12 -13.05
CA LEU A 45 -30.00 1.48 -11.79
C LEU A 45 -30.92 2.69 -11.89
N ALA A 46 -30.50 3.75 -12.61
CA ALA A 46 -31.30 4.96 -12.80
C ALA A 46 -32.63 4.70 -13.55
N PHE A 47 -32.63 3.77 -14.51
CA PHE A 47 -33.86 3.37 -15.18
C PHE A 47 -34.75 2.45 -14.35
N ARG A 48 -34.13 1.54 -13.58
CA ARG A 48 -34.87 0.52 -12.82
C ARG A 48 -35.55 1.06 -11.57
N TYR A 49 -34.94 2.06 -10.91
CA TYR A 49 -35.39 2.58 -9.62
C TYR A 49 -35.72 4.06 -9.74
N PRO A 50 -36.98 4.45 -10.05
CA PRO A 50 -37.38 5.86 -10.16
C PRO A 50 -37.05 6.64 -8.87
N GLY A 51 -36.29 7.75 -9.01
CA GLY A 51 -35.88 8.58 -7.89
C GLY A 51 -34.58 8.16 -7.19
N ILE A 52 -33.87 7.13 -7.64
CA ILE A 52 -32.59 6.71 -7.07
C ILE A 52 -31.51 7.79 -7.21
N LYS A 53 -30.71 7.96 -6.17
CA LYS A 53 -29.57 8.90 -6.14
C LYS A 53 -28.27 8.13 -6.25
N ILE A 54 -27.54 8.36 -7.34
CA ILE A 54 -26.27 7.69 -7.66
C ILE A 54 -25.16 8.73 -7.66
N LEU A 55 -24.00 8.37 -7.10
CA LEU A 55 -22.79 9.17 -7.11
C LEU A 55 -21.67 8.41 -7.82
N ILE A 56 -20.93 9.08 -8.73
CA ILE A 56 -19.67 8.58 -9.31
C ILE A 56 -18.54 9.48 -8.87
N VAL A 57 -17.50 8.90 -8.23
CA VAL A 57 -16.35 9.61 -7.68
C VAL A 57 -15.08 9.19 -8.39
N ARG A 58 -14.18 10.15 -8.63
CA ARG A 58 -12.77 9.96 -9.01
C ARG A 58 -11.85 10.90 -8.25
N LYS A 59 -10.54 10.74 -8.38
CA LYS A 59 -9.55 11.63 -7.78
C LYS A 59 -9.74 13.07 -8.25
N THR A 60 -9.94 13.31 -9.56
CA THR A 60 -10.09 14.65 -10.12
C THR A 60 -11.37 14.80 -10.97
N TYR A 61 -11.89 16.03 -11.01
CA TYR A 61 -13.06 16.33 -11.85
C TYR A 61 -12.76 16.22 -13.36
N LYS A 62 -11.54 16.55 -13.78
CA LYS A 62 -11.11 16.42 -15.17
C LYS A 62 -11.17 14.96 -15.66
N GLU A 63 -10.76 14.03 -14.81
CA GLU A 63 -10.87 12.61 -15.11
C GLU A 63 -12.32 12.12 -15.21
N LEU A 64 -13.20 12.63 -14.32
CA LEU A 64 -14.63 12.35 -14.42
C LEU A 64 -15.21 12.84 -15.75
N GLN A 65 -14.84 14.05 -16.15
CA GLN A 65 -15.29 14.63 -17.42
C GLN A 65 -14.91 13.74 -18.59
N ASN A 66 -13.64 13.39 -18.73
CA ASN A 66 -13.11 12.63 -19.85
C ASN A 66 -13.62 11.17 -19.89
N ASN A 67 -13.73 10.52 -18.73
CA ASN A 67 -13.99 9.06 -18.66
C ASN A 67 -15.47 8.70 -18.44
N HIS A 68 -16.28 9.63 -17.92
CA HIS A 68 -17.68 9.33 -17.56
C HIS A 68 -18.67 10.35 -18.15
N ILE A 69 -18.47 11.66 -17.92
CA ILE A 69 -19.48 12.67 -18.25
C ILE A 69 -19.68 12.79 -19.76
N GLU A 70 -18.61 12.88 -20.53
CA GLU A 70 -18.67 12.98 -21.99
C GLU A 70 -19.33 11.74 -22.60
N GLN A 71 -18.92 10.55 -22.14
CA GLN A 71 -19.48 9.28 -22.61
C GLN A 71 -20.97 9.15 -22.25
N LEU A 72 -21.32 9.43 -20.99
CA LEU A 72 -22.72 9.39 -20.56
C LEU A 72 -23.59 10.45 -21.26
N THR A 73 -23.02 11.61 -21.61
CA THR A 73 -23.74 12.63 -22.37
C THR A 73 -24.17 12.11 -23.75
N ALA A 74 -23.27 11.38 -24.40
CA ALA A 74 -23.60 10.75 -25.69
C ALA A 74 -24.56 9.58 -25.50
N GLU A 75 -24.32 8.70 -24.52
CA GLU A 75 -25.09 7.49 -24.28
C GLU A 75 -26.51 7.77 -23.76
N LEU A 76 -26.73 8.90 -23.04
CA LEU A 76 -28.00 9.29 -22.43
C LEU A 76 -28.74 10.38 -23.24
N ALA A 77 -28.29 10.70 -24.44
CA ALA A 77 -28.96 11.68 -25.32
C ALA A 77 -30.42 11.28 -25.51
N GLY A 78 -31.35 12.19 -25.18
CA GLY A 78 -32.81 11.94 -25.24
C GLY A 78 -33.40 11.22 -24.02
N PHE A 79 -32.58 10.71 -23.07
CA PHE A 79 -33.07 10.03 -21.88
C PHE A 79 -32.87 10.85 -20.59
N ALA A 80 -31.77 11.60 -20.50
CA ALA A 80 -31.47 12.43 -19.35
C ALA A 80 -30.75 13.71 -19.77
N LYS A 81 -30.87 14.76 -18.94
CA LYS A 81 -30.20 16.05 -19.18
C LYS A 81 -29.06 16.22 -18.18
N TYR A 82 -27.87 16.56 -18.69
CA TYR A 82 -26.74 16.94 -17.86
C TYR A 82 -26.86 18.41 -17.44
N ASN A 83 -26.87 18.64 -16.11
CA ASN A 83 -26.76 19.97 -15.52
C ASN A 83 -25.31 20.22 -15.13
N ARG A 84 -24.65 21.18 -15.80
CA ARG A 84 -23.23 21.52 -15.56
C ARG A 84 -22.99 22.17 -14.19
N SER A 85 -23.93 23.00 -13.73
CA SER A 85 -23.82 23.67 -12.43
C SER A 85 -23.93 22.68 -11.27
N ASP A 86 -24.90 21.78 -11.34
CA ASP A 86 -25.12 20.75 -10.32
C ASP A 86 -24.20 19.53 -10.49
N LYS A 87 -23.45 19.45 -11.60
CA LYS A 87 -22.58 18.31 -11.96
C LYS A 87 -23.34 16.97 -11.91
N MET A 88 -24.53 16.90 -12.48
CA MET A 88 -25.37 15.70 -12.46
C MET A 88 -26.24 15.52 -13.71
N PHE A 89 -26.56 14.28 -14.00
CA PHE A 89 -27.66 13.92 -14.90
C PHE A 89 -28.97 13.83 -14.11
N ARG A 90 -30.04 14.41 -14.68
CA ARG A 90 -31.42 14.28 -14.17
C ARG A 90 -32.25 13.51 -15.17
N PHE A 91 -32.88 12.45 -14.70
CA PHE A 91 -33.77 11.61 -15.46
C PHE A 91 -35.24 12.05 -15.29
N PRO A 92 -36.10 11.84 -16.29
CA PRO A 92 -37.54 12.17 -16.20
C PRO A 92 -38.27 11.43 -15.06
N ASN A 93 -37.76 10.24 -14.65
CA ASN A 93 -38.30 9.46 -13.53
C ASN A 93 -37.79 9.91 -12.14
N GLY A 94 -37.11 11.06 -12.07
CA GLY A 94 -36.59 11.63 -10.84
C GLY A 94 -35.22 11.09 -10.41
N SER A 95 -34.67 10.08 -11.09
CA SER A 95 -33.34 9.53 -10.78
C SER A 95 -32.24 10.54 -11.09
N THR A 96 -31.11 10.45 -10.36
CA THR A 96 -29.94 11.30 -10.60
C THR A 96 -28.65 10.50 -10.63
N ILE A 97 -27.71 10.92 -11.48
CA ILE A 97 -26.31 10.48 -11.45
C ILE A 97 -25.44 11.72 -11.23
N SER A 98 -24.91 11.87 -10.03
CA SER A 98 -24.05 12.97 -9.59
C SER A 98 -22.58 12.61 -9.74
N PHE A 99 -21.72 13.64 -9.90
CA PHE A 99 -20.27 13.47 -10.01
C PHE A 99 -19.57 14.23 -8.92
N GLY A 100 -18.72 13.51 -8.15
CA GLY A 100 -17.91 14.04 -7.08
C GLY A 100 -16.43 13.70 -7.30
N TYR A 101 -15.54 14.48 -6.70
CA TYR A 101 -14.10 14.22 -6.76
C TYR A 101 -13.48 14.32 -5.36
N CYS A 102 -12.27 13.79 -5.19
CA CYS A 102 -11.52 13.85 -3.95
C CYS A 102 -10.02 13.86 -4.28
N ALA A 103 -9.47 15.06 -4.51
CA ALA A 103 -8.05 15.25 -4.80
C ALA A 103 -7.22 15.45 -3.51
N ASN A 104 -7.86 15.99 -2.47
CA ASN A 104 -7.25 16.27 -1.17
C ASN A 104 -8.30 16.12 -0.04
N GLU A 105 -7.84 16.17 1.21
CA GLU A 105 -8.72 15.99 2.37
C GLU A 105 -9.83 17.06 2.49
N GLY A 106 -9.58 18.29 2.04
CA GLY A 106 -10.57 19.37 2.04
C GLY A 106 -11.78 19.05 1.16
N ASP A 107 -11.60 18.29 0.08
CA ASP A 107 -12.68 17.90 -0.81
C ASP A 107 -13.71 16.97 -0.15
N LEU A 108 -13.35 16.31 0.96
CA LEU A 108 -14.26 15.43 1.70
C LEU A 108 -15.44 16.21 2.33
N GLY A 109 -15.28 17.53 2.52
CA GLY A 109 -16.37 18.38 3.04
C GLY A 109 -17.64 18.33 2.18
N GLN A 110 -17.52 18.14 0.86
CA GLN A 110 -18.68 18.04 -0.05
C GLN A 110 -19.56 16.81 0.20
N TYR A 111 -19.02 15.80 0.87
CA TYR A 111 -19.74 14.56 1.20
C TYR A 111 -20.40 14.60 2.58
N GLN A 112 -20.07 15.59 3.43
CA GLN A 112 -20.69 15.73 4.75
C GLN A 112 -22.17 16.06 4.59
N GLY A 113 -23.02 15.25 5.23
CA GLY A 113 -24.48 15.41 5.15
C GLY A 113 -25.10 14.89 3.83
N ALA A 114 -24.32 14.54 2.83
CA ALA A 114 -24.84 13.98 1.59
C ALA A 114 -25.44 12.58 1.79
N GLU A 115 -26.41 12.24 0.94
CA GLU A 115 -27.12 10.96 0.97
C GLU A 115 -27.31 10.42 -0.44
N TYR A 116 -26.76 9.23 -0.66
CA TYR A 116 -26.86 8.51 -1.93
C TYR A 116 -27.26 7.06 -1.67
N ASP A 117 -27.96 6.46 -2.64
CA ASP A 117 -28.33 5.05 -2.61
C ASP A 117 -27.16 4.17 -3.06
N VAL A 118 -26.48 4.59 -4.12
CA VAL A 118 -25.36 3.86 -4.70
C VAL A 118 -24.21 4.81 -5.00
N VAL A 119 -23.02 4.41 -4.60
CA VAL A 119 -21.78 5.13 -4.88
C VAL A 119 -20.86 4.26 -5.74
N PHE A 120 -20.28 4.85 -6.77
CA PHE A 120 -19.19 4.28 -7.55
C PHE A 120 -17.92 5.08 -7.28
N ILE A 121 -16.84 4.42 -6.87
CA ILE A 121 -15.52 5.04 -6.76
C ILE A 121 -14.66 4.41 -7.86
N ASP A 122 -14.49 5.16 -8.94
CA ASP A 122 -13.70 4.72 -10.09
C ASP A 122 -12.23 5.10 -9.88
N GLU A 123 -11.30 4.18 -10.17
CA GLU A 123 -9.89 4.24 -9.81
C GLU A 123 -9.67 4.43 -8.31
N ALA A 124 -10.40 3.67 -7.50
CA ALA A 124 -10.45 3.79 -6.04
C ALA A 124 -9.09 3.57 -5.36
N GLY A 125 -8.14 2.87 -5.99
CA GLY A 125 -6.78 2.72 -5.52
C GLY A 125 -6.01 4.04 -5.37
N GLN A 126 -6.45 5.11 -6.05
CA GLN A 126 -5.85 6.44 -5.95
C GLN A 126 -6.28 7.23 -4.70
N LEU A 127 -7.24 6.73 -3.92
CA LEU A 127 -7.74 7.35 -2.71
C LEU A 127 -7.25 6.59 -1.47
N GLN A 128 -6.95 7.32 -0.40
CA GLN A 128 -6.61 6.71 0.90
C GLN A 128 -7.81 5.98 1.51
N GLU A 129 -7.58 4.93 2.27
CA GLU A 129 -8.63 4.17 2.97
C GLU A 129 -9.56 5.06 3.81
N SER A 130 -9.00 6.02 4.56
CA SER A 130 -9.78 6.95 5.38
C SER A 130 -10.76 7.79 4.56
N TRP A 131 -10.40 8.18 3.34
CA TRP A 131 -11.28 8.93 2.43
C TRP A 131 -12.38 8.03 1.85
N ILE A 132 -12.03 6.82 1.44
CA ILE A 132 -12.98 5.82 0.97
C ILE A 132 -14.03 5.53 2.04
N ARG A 133 -13.60 5.34 3.31
CA ARG A 133 -14.53 5.13 4.44
C ARG A 133 -15.45 6.32 4.65
N LYS A 134 -14.95 7.57 4.60
CA LYS A 134 -15.76 8.80 4.71
C LYS A 134 -16.79 8.90 3.58
N ILE A 135 -16.41 8.61 2.32
CA ILE A 135 -17.32 8.61 1.17
C ILE A 135 -18.40 7.53 1.34
N ASN A 136 -18.04 6.34 1.84
CA ASN A 136 -18.99 5.25 2.08
C ASN A 136 -20.07 5.60 3.10
N LEU A 137 -19.84 6.52 4.04
CA LEU A 137 -20.85 7.00 4.98
C LEU A 137 -22.02 7.74 4.30
N CYS A 138 -21.84 8.17 3.04
CA CYS A 138 -22.91 8.76 2.24
C CYS A 138 -23.92 7.73 1.72
N VAL A 139 -23.58 6.43 1.77
CA VAL A 139 -24.47 5.34 1.31
C VAL A 139 -25.45 5.02 2.41
N ARG A 140 -26.53 5.79 2.46
CA ARG A 140 -27.55 5.71 3.49
C ARG A 140 -28.92 6.14 2.96
N GLY A 141 -29.95 6.01 3.76
CA GLY A 141 -31.31 6.42 3.44
C GLY A 141 -32.33 5.34 3.81
N THR A 142 -33.58 5.75 4.00
CA THR A 142 -34.68 4.90 4.47
C THR A 142 -35.57 4.37 3.35
N ASN A 143 -35.26 4.74 2.08
CA ASN A 143 -35.98 4.19 0.92
C ASN A 143 -35.60 2.71 0.68
N GLY A 144 -36.43 1.98 -0.06
CA GLY A 144 -36.22 0.57 -0.36
C GLY A 144 -35.18 0.30 -1.48
N PHE A 145 -34.35 1.28 -1.86
CA PHE A 145 -33.36 1.13 -2.91
C PHE A 145 -32.10 0.43 -2.41
N PRO A 146 -31.33 -0.22 -3.31
CA PRO A 146 -30.06 -0.83 -2.95
C PRO A 146 -29.11 0.17 -2.32
N LYS A 147 -28.44 -0.20 -1.23
CA LYS A 147 -27.38 0.58 -0.58
C LYS A 147 -26.03 -0.12 -0.82
N ARG A 148 -25.28 0.35 -1.82
CA ARG A 148 -24.07 -0.34 -2.28
C ARG A 148 -22.98 0.64 -2.70
N THR A 149 -21.73 0.22 -2.50
CA THR A 149 -20.56 0.87 -3.08
C THR A 149 -19.88 -0.06 -4.07
N TYR A 150 -19.61 0.46 -5.25
CA TYR A 150 -18.85 -0.21 -6.29
C TYR A 150 -17.50 0.47 -6.45
N TYR A 151 -16.44 -0.32 -6.51
CA TYR A 151 -15.07 0.16 -6.71
C TYR A 151 -14.52 -0.40 -8.01
N THR A 152 -13.82 0.44 -8.77
CA THR A 152 -12.96 -0.04 -9.84
C THR A 152 -11.54 0.41 -9.54
N LEU A 153 -10.55 -0.43 -9.84
CA LEU A 153 -9.16 -0.11 -9.52
C LEU A 153 -8.17 -0.99 -10.26
N ASN A 154 -6.94 -0.53 -10.29
CA ASN A 154 -5.76 -1.32 -10.64
C ASN A 154 -4.89 -1.47 -9.38
N PRO A 155 -3.99 -2.47 -9.32
CA PRO A 155 -2.99 -2.53 -8.26
C PRO A 155 -2.16 -1.24 -8.21
N GLY A 156 -1.86 -0.76 -6.99
CA GLY A 156 -1.10 0.46 -6.75
C GLY A 156 -1.90 1.62 -6.17
N GLY A 157 -1.17 2.68 -5.79
CA GLY A 157 -1.71 3.88 -5.18
C GLY A 157 -1.99 3.77 -3.67
N PRO A 158 -2.38 4.90 -3.04
CA PRO A 158 -2.56 4.99 -1.57
C PRO A 158 -3.60 4.03 -0.98
N GLY A 159 -4.60 3.62 -1.78
CA GLY A 159 -5.64 2.67 -1.35
C GLY A 159 -5.26 1.21 -1.54
N HIS A 160 -4.12 0.91 -2.15
CA HIS A 160 -3.73 -0.46 -2.51
C HIS A 160 -3.80 -1.43 -1.34
N ALA A 161 -3.20 -1.07 -0.20
CA ALA A 161 -3.15 -1.92 0.98
C ALA A 161 -4.56 -2.30 1.49
N TYR A 162 -5.49 -1.34 1.50
CA TYR A 162 -6.88 -1.57 1.89
C TYR A 162 -7.57 -2.57 0.96
N PHE A 163 -7.49 -2.35 -0.36
CA PHE A 163 -8.16 -3.24 -1.31
C PHE A 163 -7.52 -4.62 -1.35
N LYS A 164 -6.18 -4.72 -1.26
CA LYS A 164 -5.50 -6.00 -1.16
C LYS A 164 -5.95 -6.76 0.07
N ARG A 165 -5.88 -6.14 1.26
CA ARG A 165 -6.27 -6.76 2.54
C ARG A 165 -7.70 -7.26 2.51
N VAL A 166 -8.67 -6.41 2.12
CA VAL A 166 -10.11 -6.72 2.26
C VAL A 166 -10.60 -7.60 1.12
N PHE A 167 -10.26 -7.26 -0.14
CA PHE A 167 -10.88 -7.90 -1.31
C PHE A 167 -10.06 -9.06 -1.87
N VAL A 168 -8.74 -9.00 -1.80
CA VAL A 168 -7.85 -10.03 -2.37
C VAL A 168 -7.48 -11.07 -1.32
N ASP A 169 -6.89 -10.63 -0.21
CA ASP A 169 -6.43 -11.51 0.86
C ASP A 169 -7.56 -11.95 1.80
N ARG A 170 -8.75 -11.29 1.71
CA ARG A 170 -9.92 -11.54 2.56
C ARG A 170 -9.60 -11.51 4.06
N ASN A 171 -8.72 -10.61 4.45
CA ASN A 171 -8.32 -10.39 5.83
C ASN A 171 -9.14 -9.22 6.41
N PHE A 172 -10.14 -9.54 7.22
CA PHE A 172 -11.13 -8.59 7.73
C PHE A 172 -10.83 -8.15 9.16
N ASN A 173 -11.09 -6.89 9.45
CA ASN A 173 -11.12 -6.40 10.82
C ASN A 173 -12.40 -6.90 11.53
N PRO A 174 -12.45 -6.91 12.88
CA PRO A 174 -13.63 -7.39 13.62
C PRO A 174 -14.94 -6.63 13.35
N ASP A 175 -14.84 -5.41 12.80
CA ASP A 175 -15.97 -4.55 12.42
C ASP A 175 -16.37 -4.68 10.93
N GLU A 176 -15.68 -5.54 10.17
CA GLU A 176 -15.94 -5.81 8.76
C GLU A 176 -16.59 -7.18 8.60
N ASP A 177 -17.80 -7.23 8.03
CA ASP A 177 -18.49 -8.49 7.74
C ASP A 177 -18.00 -9.05 6.39
N PRO A 178 -17.38 -10.24 6.36
CA PRO A 178 -16.90 -10.87 5.12
C PRO A 178 -17.96 -11.00 4.03
N ASP A 179 -19.22 -11.17 4.41
CA ASP A 179 -20.33 -11.35 3.46
C ASP A 179 -20.76 -10.05 2.78
N ASP A 180 -20.31 -8.90 3.28
CA ASP A 180 -20.53 -7.61 2.63
C ASP A 180 -19.63 -7.38 1.41
N TYR A 181 -18.53 -8.14 1.23
CA TYR A 181 -17.45 -7.85 0.29
C TYR A 181 -17.32 -8.89 -0.82
N PHE A 182 -17.26 -8.41 -2.07
CA PHE A 182 -17.06 -9.25 -3.23
C PHE A 182 -16.02 -8.68 -4.18
N PHE A 183 -15.10 -9.52 -4.65
CA PHE A 183 -14.04 -9.17 -5.58
C PHE A 183 -14.17 -9.84 -6.93
N ILE A 184 -14.02 -9.06 -8.00
CA ILE A 184 -13.98 -9.52 -9.37
C ILE A 184 -12.61 -9.16 -9.95
N GLN A 185 -11.77 -10.14 -10.19
CA GLN A 185 -10.48 -9.92 -10.81
C GLN A 185 -10.64 -9.71 -12.32
N ALA A 186 -10.17 -8.55 -12.80
CA ALA A 186 -10.08 -8.21 -14.21
C ALA A 186 -8.75 -8.62 -14.81
N LYS A 187 -8.76 -9.20 -15.99
CA LYS A 187 -7.60 -9.38 -16.86
C LYS A 187 -7.84 -8.66 -18.19
N VAL A 188 -6.75 -8.31 -18.89
CA VAL A 188 -6.88 -7.62 -20.18
C VAL A 188 -7.60 -8.51 -21.20
N GLU A 189 -7.35 -9.82 -21.17
CA GLU A 189 -7.92 -10.81 -22.06
C GLU A 189 -9.45 -10.97 -21.88
N ASP A 190 -10.01 -10.56 -20.75
CA ASP A 190 -11.45 -10.57 -20.50
C ASP A 190 -12.17 -9.58 -21.44
N ASN A 191 -11.48 -8.53 -21.93
CA ASN A 191 -12.04 -7.51 -22.80
C ASN A 191 -11.85 -7.85 -24.29
N LYS A 192 -12.59 -8.84 -24.80
CA LYS A 192 -12.53 -9.27 -26.19
C LYS A 192 -12.70 -8.11 -27.17
N ALA A 193 -13.62 -7.16 -26.90
CA ALA A 193 -13.83 -6.01 -27.74
C ALA A 193 -12.59 -5.13 -27.91
N LEU A 194 -11.74 -5.01 -26.87
CA LEU A 194 -10.45 -4.32 -26.95
C LEU A 194 -9.44 -5.15 -27.73
N MET A 195 -9.38 -6.45 -27.45
CA MET A 195 -8.44 -7.37 -28.11
C MET A 195 -8.68 -7.47 -29.62
N ASP A 196 -9.94 -7.53 -30.03
CA ASP A 196 -10.32 -7.61 -31.44
C ASP A 196 -10.04 -6.29 -32.19
N LYS A 197 -10.25 -5.14 -31.54
CA LYS A 197 -10.06 -3.82 -32.17
C LYS A 197 -8.61 -3.30 -32.08
N GLN A 198 -7.86 -3.70 -31.05
CA GLN A 198 -6.50 -3.21 -30.77
C GLN A 198 -5.57 -4.34 -30.32
N PRO A 199 -5.25 -5.32 -31.17
CA PRO A 199 -4.36 -6.43 -30.81
C PRO A 199 -2.92 -5.97 -30.48
N ALA A 200 -2.51 -4.78 -30.93
CA ALA A 200 -1.23 -4.17 -30.57
C ALA A 200 -1.14 -3.83 -29.09
N TYR A 201 -2.24 -3.50 -28.44
CA TYR A 201 -2.28 -3.11 -27.01
C TYR A 201 -1.75 -4.22 -26.09
N LEU A 202 -2.08 -5.49 -26.38
CA LEU A 202 -1.54 -6.62 -25.60
C LEU A 202 -0.02 -6.72 -25.72
N ARG A 203 0.53 -6.53 -26.94
CA ARG A 203 1.98 -6.53 -27.18
C ARG A 203 2.67 -5.38 -26.47
N GLU A 204 2.05 -4.20 -26.41
CA GLU A 204 2.57 -3.06 -25.65
C GLU A 204 2.67 -3.41 -24.14
N LEU A 205 1.63 -4.05 -23.57
CA LEU A 205 1.68 -4.51 -22.19
C LEU A 205 2.73 -5.60 -21.95
N GLU A 206 2.99 -6.47 -22.91
CA GLU A 206 4.02 -7.52 -22.86
C GLU A 206 5.44 -6.95 -22.87
N ASN A 207 5.65 -5.82 -23.52
CA ASN A 207 6.94 -5.14 -23.63
C ASN A 207 7.23 -4.22 -22.41
N LEU A 208 6.32 -4.12 -21.44
CA LEU A 208 6.57 -3.37 -20.22
C LEU A 208 7.65 -4.04 -19.35
N PRO A 209 8.34 -3.27 -18.49
CA PRO A 209 9.18 -3.82 -17.45
C PRO A 209 8.44 -4.90 -16.62
N PRO A 210 9.13 -5.93 -16.12
CA PRO A 210 8.50 -7.09 -15.47
C PRO A 210 7.49 -6.72 -14.38
N THR A 211 7.81 -5.73 -13.52
CA THR A 211 6.94 -5.24 -12.43
C THR A 211 5.66 -4.62 -12.98
N LEU A 212 5.77 -3.73 -13.97
CA LEU A 212 4.61 -3.09 -14.62
C LEU A 212 3.76 -4.10 -15.39
N ARG A 213 4.40 -5.05 -16.07
CA ARG A 213 3.69 -6.12 -16.78
C ARG A 213 2.88 -6.97 -15.81
N ALA A 214 3.47 -7.38 -14.69
CA ALA A 214 2.79 -8.15 -13.66
C ALA A 214 1.56 -7.41 -13.09
N ALA A 215 1.69 -6.10 -12.82
CA ALA A 215 0.57 -5.30 -12.31
C ALA A 215 -0.49 -5.00 -13.39
N TRP A 216 -0.06 -4.59 -14.59
CA TRP A 216 -1.00 -4.03 -15.60
C TRP A 216 -1.58 -5.05 -16.55
N LYS A 217 -0.80 -6.10 -16.90
CA LYS A 217 -1.27 -7.20 -17.73
C LYS A 217 -1.88 -8.32 -16.90
N ASP A 218 -1.12 -8.82 -15.91
CA ASP A 218 -1.52 -10.01 -15.16
C ASP A 218 -2.44 -9.67 -13.98
N GLY A 219 -2.54 -8.38 -13.62
CA GLY A 219 -3.39 -7.90 -12.51
C GLY A 219 -2.93 -8.40 -11.15
N ARG A 220 -1.62 -8.60 -10.96
CA ARG A 220 -1.03 -9.04 -9.69
C ARG A 220 -1.11 -7.93 -8.65
N TRP A 221 -1.35 -8.32 -7.40
CA TRP A 221 -1.54 -7.42 -6.27
C TRP A 221 -0.33 -7.36 -5.32
N ASP A 222 0.68 -8.14 -5.57
CA ASP A 222 1.93 -8.19 -4.81
C ASP A 222 3.02 -7.26 -5.39
N VAL A 223 2.79 -6.71 -6.58
CA VAL A 223 3.68 -5.76 -7.26
C VAL A 223 2.87 -4.68 -7.97
N TYR A 224 3.35 -3.43 -7.97
CA TYR A 224 2.70 -2.32 -8.67
C TYR A 224 3.67 -1.18 -8.99
N GLU A 225 3.24 -0.29 -9.88
CA GLU A 225 4.02 0.86 -10.31
C GLU A 225 4.28 1.84 -9.16
N GLY A 226 5.53 2.30 -9.03
CA GLY A 226 5.93 3.28 -8.01
C GLY A 226 6.18 2.69 -6.63
N GLN A 227 6.17 1.37 -6.46
CA GLN A 227 6.55 0.73 -5.20
C GLN A 227 8.00 1.05 -4.88
N PHE A 228 8.25 1.57 -3.66
CA PHE A 228 9.60 1.97 -3.26
C PHE A 228 10.50 0.76 -2.96
N PHE A 229 10.00 -0.21 -2.19
CA PHE A 229 10.70 -1.46 -1.87
C PHE A 229 10.23 -2.61 -2.76
N GLU A 230 10.44 -2.50 -4.07
CA GLU A 230 10.03 -3.52 -5.03
C GLU A 230 10.79 -4.85 -4.90
N ASP A 231 11.91 -4.86 -4.17
CA ASP A 231 12.70 -6.07 -3.88
C ASP A 231 12.10 -6.91 -2.75
N PHE A 232 11.23 -6.34 -1.89
CA PHE A 232 10.63 -7.07 -0.78
C PHE A 232 9.71 -8.18 -1.29
N ARG A 233 9.89 -9.39 -0.74
CA ARG A 233 9.09 -10.57 -1.09
C ARG A 233 8.55 -11.24 0.17
N ASP A 234 7.26 -11.56 0.14
CA ASP A 234 6.56 -12.40 1.11
C ASP A 234 5.99 -13.60 0.36
N VAL A 235 6.68 -14.74 0.44
CA VAL A 235 6.36 -15.97 -0.30
C VAL A 235 6.20 -17.11 0.69
N PRO A 236 4.96 -17.40 1.15
CA PRO A 236 4.70 -18.39 2.20
C PRO A 236 5.24 -19.80 1.91
N GLU A 237 5.28 -20.20 0.64
CA GLU A 237 5.81 -21.48 0.20
C GLU A 237 7.30 -21.65 0.53
N HIS A 238 8.01 -20.53 0.68
CA HIS A 238 9.44 -20.47 0.95
C HIS A 238 9.81 -20.10 2.39
N TYR A 239 8.85 -20.04 3.32
CA TYR A 239 9.14 -19.71 4.72
C TYR A 239 10.09 -20.71 5.39
N LYS A 240 10.07 -21.97 4.99
CA LYS A 240 10.89 -23.04 5.57
C LYS A 240 12.28 -23.12 4.98
N ASP A 241 12.41 -23.02 3.67
CA ASP A 241 13.71 -23.06 2.97
C ASP A 241 14.43 -21.72 2.96
N ARG A 242 13.71 -20.62 3.31
CA ARG A 242 14.21 -19.25 3.46
C ARG A 242 14.85 -18.68 2.19
N ARG A 243 14.45 -19.18 1.01
CA ARG A 243 14.96 -18.73 -0.29
C ARG A 243 13.92 -17.90 -1.01
N TRP A 244 14.34 -16.82 -1.67
CA TRP A 244 13.49 -15.96 -2.47
C TRP A 244 12.31 -15.33 -1.69
N THR A 245 12.45 -15.28 -0.36
CA THR A 245 11.49 -14.65 0.56
C THR A 245 12.23 -13.90 1.66
N HIS A 246 11.68 -12.81 2.12
CA HIS A 246 12.17 -12.09 3.30
C HIS A 246 11.40 -12.48 4.57
N VAL A 247 10.19 -13.02 4.39
CA VAL A 247 9.34 -13.43 5.51
C VAL A 247 9.57 -14.90 5.81
N ILE A 248 9.74 -15.22 7.09
CA ILE A 248 10.01 -16.58 7.58
C ILE A 248 9.22 -16.88 8.85
N GLU A 249 9.07 -18.16 9.16
CA GLU A 249 8.53 -18.58 10.45
C GLU A 249 9.50 -18.24 11.60
N PRO A 250 9.00 -17.84 12.81
CA PRO A 250 9.81 -17.64 13.98
C PRO A 250 10.59 -18.91 14.36
N PHE A 251 11.80 -18.72 14.88
CA PHE A 251 12.63 -19.77 15.44
C PHE A 251 13.33 -19.27 16.71
N GLU A 252 13.85 -20.19 17.52
CA GLU A 252 14.58 -19.84 18.73
C GLU A 252 15.89 -19.10 18.41
N ILE A 253 16.04 -17.90 18.97
CA ILE A 253 17.21 -17.05 18.70
C ILE A 253 18.41 -17.59 19.49
N PRO A 254 19.52 -17.94 18.81
CA PRO A 254 20.74 -18.41 19.46
C PRO A 254 21.30 -17.39 20.45
N ASP A 255 21.77 -17.87 21.59
CA ASP A 255 22.28 -17.00 22.67
C ASP A 255 23.44 -16.09 22.27
N GLY A 256 24.27 -16.52 21.34
CA GLY A 256 25.43 -15.77 20.86
C GLY A 256 25.10 -14.67 19.84
N TRP A 257 23.84 -14.54 19.39
CA TRP A 257 23.47 -13.48 18.47
C TRP A 257 23.28 -12.14 19.18
N THR A 258 23.65 -11.06 18.49
CA THR A 258 23.49 -9.71 19.05
C THR A 258 22.03 -9.29 18.94
N ILE A 259 21.47 -8.83 20.07
CA ILE A 259 20.11 -8.27 20.08
C ILE A 259 20.18 -6.74 20.00
N CYS A 260 19.39 -6.18 19.11
CA CYS A 260 19.29 -4.74 18.92
C CYS A 260 17.82 -4.29 18.98
N ARG A 261 17.64 -2.98 19.18
CA ARG A 261 16.34 -2.31 19.14
C ARG A 261 16.45 -1.06 18.29
N SER A 262 15.44 -0.79 17.49
CA SER A 262 15.26 0.46 16.76
C SER A 262 13.93 1.11 17.15
N TYR A 263 13.88 2.45 17.07
CA TYR A 263 12.71 3.20 17.51
C TYR A 263 12.51 4.48 16.70
N ASP A 264 11.26 4.70 16.28
CA ASP A 264 10.76 5.94 15.69
C ASP A 264 9.58 6.44 16.53
N PHE A 265 9.67 7.71 16.99
CA PHE A 265 8.68 8.29 17.90
C PHE A 265 7.43 8.75 17.16
N GLY A 266 6.26 8.47 17.71
CA GLY A 266 4.98 9.01 17.27
C GLY A 266 3.98 9.14 18.41
N TYR A 267 3.06 10.10 18.30
CA TYR A 267 1.93 10.31 19.21
C TYR A 267 0.61 10.34 18.44
N GLY A 268 0.39 11.37 17.63
CA GLY A 268 -0.74 11.45 16.71
C GLY A 268 -0.58 10.58 15.47
N LYS A 269 0.67 10.34 15.09
CA LYS A 269 1.10 9.33 14.13
C LYS A 269 1.58 8.10 14.90
N PRO A 270 1.62 6.91 14.28
CA PRO A 270 2.14 5.72 14.93
C PRO A 270 3.59 5.88 15.38
N PHE A 271 3.96 5.32 16.52
CA PHE A 271 5.35 5.02 16.83
C PHE A 271 5.71 3.61 16.35
N SER A 272 6.98 3.37 16.05
CA SER A 272 7.50 2.06 15.70
C SER A 272 8.66 1.68 16.61
N CYS A 273 8.62 0.49 17.17
CA CYS A 273 9.73 -0.12 17.90
C CYS A 273 9.92 -1.54 17.40
N ALA A 274 11.14 -1.90 17.01
CA ALA A 274 11.45 -3.26 16.59
C ALA A 274 12.64 -3.83 17.34
N TRP A 275 12.62 -5.16 17.50
CA TRP A 275 13.77 -5.92 18.02
C TRP A 275 14.34 -6.77 16.89
N TRP A 276 15.65 -6.77 16.85
CA TRP A 276 16.46 -7.37 15.81
C TRP A 276 17.45 -8.36 16.41
N ALA A 277 17.59 -9.51 15.78
CA ALA A 277 18.72 -10.38 16.01
C ALA A 277 19.71 -10.28 14.85
N VAL A 278 21.00 -10.28 15.16
CA VAL A 278 22.06 -10.22 14.14
C VAL A 278 22.92 -11.45 14.31
N ASP A 279 23.03 -12.26 13.26
CA ASP A 279 23.85 -13.46 13.25
C ASP A 279 25.34 -13.15 13.04
N TYR A 280 26.16 -14.21 13.02
CA TYR A 280 27.62 -14.08 12.87
C TYR A 280 28.08 -13.58 11.51
N ASP A 281 27.24 -13.75 10.47
CA ASP A 281 27.54 -13.30 9.11
C ASP A 281 27.00 -11.87 8.85
N GLY A 282 26.33 -11.29 9.84
CA GLY A 282 25.76 -9.95 9.75
C GLY A 282 24.40 -9.89 9.08
N THR A 283 23.76 -11.03 8.82
CA THR A 283 22.35 -11.09 8.42
C THR A 283 21.47 -10.63 9.58
N ILE A 284 20.51 -9.79 9.31
CA ILE A 284 19.61 -9.23 10.30
C ILE A 284 18.24 -9.91 10.25
N TYR A 285 17.65 -10.11 11.42
CA TYR A 285 16.34 -10.73 11.59
C TYR A 285 15.46 -9.79 12.40
N ARG A 286 14.36 -9.28 11.81
CA ARG A 286 13.32 -8.59 12.57
C ARG A 286 12.48 -9.64 13.28
N ILE A 287 12.76 -9.79 14.58
CA ILE A 287 12.19 -10.89 15.38
C ILE A 287 10.89 -10.51 16.07
N MET A 288 10.69 -9.22 16.33
CA MET A 288 9.51 -8.71 17.02
C MET A 288 9.32 -7.22 16.76
N GLU A 289 8.08 -6.75 16.90
CA GLU A 289 7.73 -5.33 16.79
C GLU A 289 6.65 -4.92 17.80
N LEU A 290 6.67 -3.65 18.18
CA LEU A 290 5.62 -2.95 18.90
C LEU A 290 5.24 -1.71 18.08
N TYR A 291 4.08 -1.72 17.47
CA TYR A 291 3.64 -0.69 16.56
C TYR A 291 2.41 0.04 17.08
N GLY A 292 2.55 1.35 17.34
CA GLY A 292 1.54 2.18 17.96
C GLY A 292 0.52 2.76 16.99
N CYS A 293 -0.08 1.92 16.15
CA CYS A 293 -1.13 2.30 15.21
C CYS A 293 -2.50 1.89 15.73
N THR A 294 -3.52 2.72 15.51
CA THR A 294 -4.92 2.35 15.72
C THR A 294 -5.39 1.39 14.62
N ARG A 295 -6.70 1.10 14.58
CA ARG A 295 -7.29 0.35 13.46
C ARG A 295 -7.31 1.16 12.15
N THR A 296 -7.19 2.48 12.25
CA THR A 296 -7.05 3.36 11.09
C THR A 296 -5.57 3.44 10.71
N PRO A 297 -5.19 3.06 9.48
CA PRO A 297 -3.81 3.20 9.02
C PRO A 297 -3.26 4.62 9.21
N ASN A 298 -1.99 4.72 9.58
CA ASN A 298 -1.28 5.99 9.81
C ASN A 298 -1.88 6.88 10.94
N GLU A 299 -2.67 6.31 11.85
CA GLU A 299 -3.22 6.99 13.03
C GLU A 299 -2.63 6.39 14.31
N GLY A 300 -1.92 7.23 15.11
CA GLY A 300 -1.27 6.80 16.34
C GLY A 300 -2.25 6.53 17.48
N VAL A 301 -1.90 5.59 18.35
CA VAL A 301 -2.67 5.24 19.57
C VAL A 301 -2.64 6.32 20.65
N LYS A 302 -1.92 7.42 20.43
CA LYS A 302 -1.78 8.57 21.34
C LYS A 302 -1.23 8.18 22.73
N TRP A 303 -0.32 7.22 22.76
CA TRP A 303 0.42 6.90 23.97
C TRP A 303 1.50 7.94 24.24
N THR A 304 1.57 8.38 25.49
CA THR A 304 2.66 9.26 25.94
C THR A 304 4.00 8.52 25.89
N PRO A 305 5.15 9.22 25.87
CA PRO A 305 6.46 8.59 25.93
C PRO A 305 6.60 7.62 27.12
N ASP A 306 6.10 8.01 28.30
CA ASP A 306 6.10 7.13 29.48
C ASP A 306 5.40 5.79 29.19
N LYS A 307 4.22 5.83 28.57
CA LYS A 307 3.46 4.60 28.27
C LYS A 307 4.17 3.75 27.21
N GLN A 308 4.78 4.37 26.21
CA GLN A 308 5.53 3.65 25.19
C GLN A 308 6.72 2.91 25.79
N PHE A 309 7.54 3.60 26.64
CA PHE A 309 8.70 2.99 27.24
C PHE A 309 8.39 2.03 28.37
N GLU A 310 7.28 2.20 29.09
CA GLU A 310 6.75 1.19 30.00
C GLU A 310 6.50 -0.13 29.27
N GLU A 311 5.82 -0.10 28.11
CA GLU A 311 5.51 -1.31 27.35
C GLU A 311 6.77 -1.91 26.67
N ILE A 312 7.69 -1.08 26.19
CA ILE A 312 8.98 -1.54 25.66
C ILE A 312 9.76 -2.25 26.76
N HIS A 313 9.95 -1.63 27.92
CA HIS A 313 10.65 -2.22 29.06
C HIS A 313 10.00 -3.54 29.51
N LYS A 314 8.67 -3.54 29.67
CA LYS A 314 7.91 -4.74 30.04
C LYS A 314 8.13 -5.88 29.03
N THR A 315 8.10 -5.57 27.73
CA THR A 315 8.36 -6.55 26.66
C THR A 315 9.76 -7.14 26.81
N GLU A 316 10.79 -6.32 27.02
CA GLU A 316 12.17 -6.76 27.17
C GLU A 316 12.40 -7.62 28.42
N MET A 317 11.69 -7.32 29.51
CA MET A 317 11.78 -8.08 30.76
C MET A 317 11.02 -9.41 30.72
N GLN A 318 10.03 -9.55 29.88
CA GLN A 318 9.14 -10.72 29.87
C GLN A 318 9.40 -11.68 28.70
N HIS A 319 9.83 -11.16 27.53
CA HIS A 319 9.95 -11.98 26.34
C HIS A 319 11.19 -12.90 26.42
N PRO A 320 11.06 -14.21 26.14
CA PRO A 320 12.15 -15.18 26.28
C PRO A 320 13.42 -14.81 25.49
N TRP A 321 13.28 -14.27 24.30
CA TRP A 321 14.42 -13.89 23.44
C TRP A 321 15.14 -12.62 23.89
N LEU A 322 14.53 -11.80 24.75
CA LEU A 322 15.04 -10.49 25.15
C LEU A 322 15.48 -10.44 26.61
N LYS A 323 14.83 -11.24 27.47
CA LYS A 323 15.03 -11.23 28.91
C LYS A 323 16.49 -11.51 29.26
N GLY A 324 17.09 -10.56 29.98
CA GLY A 324 18.48 -10.68 30.46
C GLY A 324 19.55 -10.47 29.36
N LYS A 325 19.16 -10.12 28.14
CA LYS A 325 20.10 -9.79 27.07
C LYS A 325 20.52 -8.32 27.15
N THR A 326 21.72 -8.02 26.70
CA THR A 326 22.14 -6.63 26.42
C THR A 326 21.55 -6.22 25.07
N ILE A 327 20.74 -5.18 25.07
CA ILE A 327 20.05 -4.69 23.86
C ILE A 327 20.67 -3.37 23.44
N ILE A 328 21.18 -3.31 22.19
CA ILE A 328 21.76 -2.11 21.60
C ILE A 328 20.66 -1.32 20.93
N GLY A 329 20.33 -0.12 21.44
CA GLY A 329 19.25 0.71 20.94
C GLY A 329 19.73 1.79 19.97
N VAL A 330 18.98 2.03 18.88
CA VAL A 330 19.12 3.18 17.97
C VAL A 330 17.77 3.82 17.76
N ALA A 331 17.70 5.15 17.69
CA ALA A 331 16.44 5.86 17.49
C ALA A 331 16.62 7.11 16.65
N ASP A 332 15.46 7.67 16.18
CA ASP A 332 15.43 8.98 15.54
C ASP A 332 16.15 10.02 16.40
N PRO A 333 17.10 10.79 15.86
CA PRO A 333 17.76 11.88 16.57
C PRO A 333 16.80 12.91 17.19
N ALA A 334 15.61 13.08 16.65
CA ALA A 334 14.62 14.02 17.18
C ALA A 334 14.16 13.70 18.62
N ILE A 335 14.32 12.46 19.10
CA ILE A 335 13.94 12.11 20.48
C ILE A 335 14.81 12.79 21.56
N TRP A 336 15.96 13.36 21.19
CA TRP A 336 16.84 14.15 22.10
C TRP A 336 16.51 15.63 22.14
N ASP A 337 15.48 16.10 21.37
CA ASP A 337 15.05 17.49 21.44
C ASP A 337 14.41 17.80 22.81
N ALA A 338 15.12 18.62 23.61
CA ALA A 338 14.70 19.11 24.92
C ALA A 338 14.15 20.54 24.88
N SER A 339 13.93 21.13 23.72
CA SER A 339 13.51 22.54 23.56
C SER A 339 12.18 22.86 24.25
N ARG A 340 11.35 21.85 24.53
CA ARG A 340 10.02 21.98 25.13
C ARG A 340 9.87 21.30 26.48
N GLY A 341 10.97 20.90 27.12
CA GLY A 341 11.00 20.21 28.41
C GLY A 341 11.89 18.99 28.39
N GLU A 342 11.54 17.97 29.20
CA GLU A 342 12.25 16.68 29.20
C GLU A 342 12.19 16.03 27.81
N SER A 343 13.34 15.54 27.33
CA SER A 343 13.39 14.85 26.04
C SER A 343 12.74 13.46 26.11
N VAL A 344 12.30 12.97 24.97
CA VAL A 344 11.76 11.59 24.83
C VAL A 344 12.85 10.57 25.21
N ALA A 345 14.13 10.87 24.89
CA ALA A 345 15.27 10.02 25.26
C ALA A 345 15.50 9.98 26.78
N ASP A 346 15.33 11.09 27.49
CA ASP A 346 15.45 11.13 28.96
C ASP A 346 14.31 10.32 29.59
N THR A 347 13.10 10.44 29.06
CA THR A 347 11.97 9.59 29.47
C THR A 347 12.29 8.11 29.28
N ALA A 348 12.85 7.69 28.13
CA ALA A 348 13.24 6.31 27.87
C ALA A 348 14.26 5.82 28.91
N ALA A 349 15.28 6.63 29.23
CA ALA A 349 16.31 6.30 30.18
C ALA A 349 15.75 6.03 31.59
N ARG A 350 14.68 6.73 32.02
CA ARG A 350 14.00 6.47 33.31
C ARG A 350 13.41 5.06 33.39
N TYR A 351 13.01 4.48 32.26
CA TYR A 351 12.51 3.10 32.15
C TYR A 351 13.64 2.08 31.89
N GLY A 352 14.92 2.51 31.92
CA GLY A 352 16.05 1.64 31.61
C GLY A 352 16.18 1.29 30.12
N VAL A 353 15.55 2.06 29.27
CA VAL A 353 15.54 1.89 27.79
C VAL A 353 16.50 2.94 27.20
N PHE A 354 17.65 2.48 26.69
CA PHE A 354 18.70 3.38 26.20
C PHE A 354 18.83 3.29 24.69
N PHE A 355 19.08 4.46 24.07
CA PHE A 355 19.28 4.58 22.62
C PHE A 355 20.55 5.36 22.31
N THR A 356 21.07 5.15 21.12
CA THR A 356 22.02 6.03 20.44
C THR A 356 21.34 6.73 19.30
N PRO A 357 21.72 8.00 18.96
CA PRO A 357 21.16 8.68 17.81
C PRO A 357 21.43 7.92 16.50
N GLY A 358 20.41 7.70 15.71
CA GLY A 358 20.51 7.16 14.36
C GLY A 358 21.06 8.20 13.38
N ASP A 359 21.63 7.73 12.30
CA ASP A 359 21.98 8.59 11.16
C ASP A 359 20.70 8.95 10.39
N ASN A 360 20.49 10.25 10.18
CA ASN A 360 19.26 10.78 9.58
C ASN A 360 19.34 10.99 8.06
N GLU A 361 20.46 10.62 7.42
CA GLU A 361 20.63 10.69 5.97
C GLU A 361 19.67 9.72 5.26
N ARG A 362 18.58 10.31 4.69
CA ARG A 362 17.46 9.50 4.15
C ARG A 362 17.89 8.66 2.95
N ILE A 363 18.47 9.28 1.92
CA ILE A 363 18.79 8.59 0.67
C ILE A 363 19.82 7.48 0.89
N ALA A 364 20.91 7.77 1.62
CA ALA A 364 21.90 6.76 1.99
C ALA A 364 21.27 5.63 2.81
N GLY A 365 20.36 5.98 3.71
CA GLY A 365 19.63 5.01 4.52
C GLY A 365 18.72 4.09 3.70
N TRP A 366 17.97 4.63 2.75
CA TRP A 366 17.16 3.83 1.84
C TRP A 366 18.01 2.86 1.02
N MET A 367 19.16 3.29 0.54
CA MET A 367 20.11 2.38 -0.15
C MET A 367 20.58 1.24 0.74
N GLN A 368 20.82 1.49 2.04
CA GLN A 368 21.14 0.42 3.00
C GLN A 368 19.98 -0.56 3.18
N CYS A 369 18.74 -0.07 3.18
CA CYS A 369 17.55 -0.92 3.21
C CYS A 369 17.46 -1.80 1.94
N HIS A 370 17.62 -1.22 0.75
CA HIS A 370 17.63 -1.97 -0.51
C HIS A 370 18.74 -3.04 -0.54
N TYR A 371 19.97 -2.73 -0.11
CA TYR A 371 21.05 -3.73 -0.03
C TYR A 371 20.71 -4.91 0.88
N ARG A 372 19.90 -4.70 1.92
CA ARG A 372 19.43 -5.78 2.81
C ARG A 372 18.39 -6.69 2.15
N LEU A 373 17.60 -6.12 1.22
CA LEU A 373 16.56 -6.86 0.51
C LEU A 373 17.09 -7.63 -0.72
N GLN A 374 18.31 -7.35 -1.21
CA GLN A 374 18.86 -8.05 -2.37
C GLN A 374 19.12 -9.52 -2.06
N PHE A 375 18.63 -10.40 -2.94
CA PHE A 375 18.94 -11.82 -2.90
C PHE A 375 20.30 -12.08 -3.55
N ASP A 376 21.04 -13.03 -3.01
CA ASP A 376 22.21 -13.58 -3.65
C ASP A 376 21.83 -14.58 -4.77
N GLU A 377 22.84 -15.21 -5.40
CA GLU A 377 22.63 -16.17 -6.51
C GLU A 377 21.86 -17.42 -6.05
N ASP A 378 21.93 -17.77 -4.77
CA ASP A 378 21.25 -18.90 -4.16
C ASP A 378 19.86 -18.55 -3.60
N GLY A 379 19.47 -17.28 -3.66
CA GLY A 379 18.18 -16.76 -3.21
C GLY A 379 18.11 -16.39 -1.73
N TYR A 380 19.25 -16.16 -1.05
CA TYR A 380 19.27 -15.71 0.33
C TYR A 380 19.40 -14.18 0.41
N PRO A 381 18.52 -13.48 1.16
CA PRO A 381 18.65 -12.05 1.41
C PRO A 381 19.55 -11.82 2.63
N ARG A 382 19.95 -10.56 2.83
CA ARG A 382 20.69 -10.15 4.03
C ARG A 382 19.79 -9.71 5.19
N MET A 383 18.49 -9.87 5.04
CA MET A 383 17.49 -9.54 6.05
C MET A 383 16.31 -10.49 5.98
N TYR A 384 15.87 -10.92 7.15
CA TYR A 384 14.62 -11.66 7.33
C TYR A 384 13.68 -10.96 8.30
N VAL A 385 12.41 -11.25 8.16
CA VAL A 385 11.32 -10.73 8.99
C VAL A 385 10.48 -11.92 9.45
N PHE A 386 10.24 -12.04 10.74
CA PHE A 386 9.32 -13.06 11.24
C PHE A 386 7.90 -12.74 10.81
N ASN A 387 7.13 -13.75 10.41
CA ASN A 387 5.75 -13.59 9.96
C ASN A 387 4.81 -13.03 11.04
N THR A 388 5.29 -12.90 12.28
CA THR A 388 4.63 -12.21 13.39
C THR A 388 4.78 -10.70 13.34
N CYS A 389 5.75 -10.17 12.59
CA CYS A 389 5.99 -8.73 12.39
C CYS A 389 5.03 -8.16 11.33
N ARG A 390 3.76 -8.11 11.66
CA ARG A 390 2.67 -7.81 10.73
C ARG A 390 2.67 -6.36 10.25
N ALA A 391 3.12 -5.40 11.08
CA ALA A 391 3.19 -4.00 10.68
C ALA A 391 4.22 -3.83 9.56
N PHE A 392 5.43 -4.40 9.70
CA PHE A 392 6.45 -4.37 8.67
C PHE A 392 5.95 -5.00 7.35
N ILE A 393 5.43 -6.24 7.43
CA ILE A 393 4.95 -6.99 6.26
C ILE A 393 3.82 -6.24 5.54
N ARG A 394 2.97 -5.53 6.30
CA ARG A 394 1.86 -4.76 5.75
C ARG A 394 2.30 -3.43 5.15
N THR A 395 3.18 -2.67 5.81
CA THR A 395 3.49 -1.29 5.42
C THR A 395 4.57 -1.21 4.36
N ILE A 396 5.67 -1.95 4.48
CA ILE A 396 6.83 -1.83 3.57
C ILE A 396 6.45 -2.01 2.09
N PRO A 397 5.68 -3.05 1.70
CA PRO A 397 5.33 -3.22 0.29
C PRO A 397 4.38 -2.13 -0.25
N THR A 398 3.78 -1.32 0.61
CA THR A 398 2.80 -0.30 0.18
C THR A 398 3.40 1.09 -0.02
N LEU A 399 4.64 1.30 0.38
CA LEU A 399 5.34 2.58 0.25
C LEU A 399 5.69 2.86 -1.21
N ILE A 400 5.53 4.12 -1.62
CA ILE A 400 5.79 4.59 -2.98
C ILE A 400 6.83 5.71 -2.98
N TYR A 401 7.43 5.94 -4.15
CA TYR A 401 8.32 7.08 -4.36
C TYR A 401 7.58 8.41 -4.19
N ASP A 402 8.27 9.41 -3.65
CA ASP A 402 7.78 10.80 -3.59
C ASP A 402 7.66 11.38 -5.01
N GLU A 403 6.55 12.05 -5.32
CA GLU A 403 6.31 12.65 -6.66
C GLU A 403 7.32 13.75 -7.03
N HIS A 404 7.98 14.37 -6.03
CA HIS A 404 8.91 15.49 -6.22
C HIS A 404 10.36 15.15 -5.92
N ARG A 405 10.60 14.03 -5.24
CA ARG A 405 11.92 13.52 -4.83
C ARG A 405 12.10 12.09 -5.30
N ALA A 406 12.59 11.91 -6.51
CA ALA A 406 12.66 10.61 -7.20
C ALA A 406 13.44 9.51 -6.44
N GLU A 407 14.27 9.85 -5.46
CA GLU A 407 15.07 8.91 -4.67
C GLU A 407 14.58 8.76 -3.22
N ASP A 408 13.48 9.45 -2.85
CA ASP A 408 12.90 9.40 -1.50
C ASP A 408 11.51 8.76 -1.54
N LEU A 409 11.04 8.27 -0.40
CA LEU A 409 9.68 7.78 -0.30
C LEU A 409 8.69 8.90 0.09
N ASP A 410 7.42 8.71 -0.28
CA ASP A 410 6.35 9.66 0.06
C ASP A 410 6.02 9.60 1.56
N THR A 411 6.45 10.63 2.31
CA THR A 411 6.23 10.77 3.76
C THR A 411 4.77 11.00 4.16
N LYS A 412 3.85 11.13 3.22
CA LYS A 412 2.40 11.14 3.51
C LYS A 412 1.84 9.74 3.75
N MET A 413 2.62 8.73 3.37
CA MET A 413 2.29 7.32 3.59
C MET A 413 2.54 6.92 5.06
N GLU A 414 2.27 5.66 5.37
CA GLU A 414 2.53 5.06 6.68
C GLU A 414 3.99 4.57 6.75
N ASP A 415 4.94 5.51 6.85
CA ASP A 415 6.39 5.29 6.69
C ASP A 415 7.15 5.01 7.99
N HIS A 416 6.49 5.08 9.15
CA HIS A 416 7.13 4.99 10.48
C HIS A 416 7.93 3.70 10.71
N VAL A 417 7.44 2.57 10.18
CA VAL A 417 8.17 1.28 10.22
C VAL A 417 9.41 1.33 9.33
N ALA A 418 9.33 2.01 8.19
CA ALA A 418 10.45 2.16 7.28
C ALA A 418 11.52 3.09 7.85
N ASP A 419 11.14 4.21 8.46
CA ASP A 419 12.09 5.13 9.10
C ASP A 419 12.79 4.47 10.29
N GLU A 420 12.06 3.76 11.16
CA GLU A 420 12.64 2.98 12.25
C GLU A 420 13.65 1.93 11.72
N TRP A 421 13.30 1.20 10.65
CA TRP A 421 14.17 0.23 10.00
C TRP A 421 15.39 0.89 9.36
N ARG A 422 15.24 2.04 8.75
CA ARG A 422 16.32 2.84 8.16
C ARG A 422 17.37 3.23 9.20
N TYR A 423 16.96 3.73 10.38
CA TYR A 423 17.90 4.02 11.48
C TYR A 423 18.68 2.77 11.90
N PHE A 424 18.01 1.62 11.95
CA PHE A 424 18.71 0.37 12.28
C PHE A 424 19.73 -0.01 11.20
N CYS A 425 19.37 0.04 9.93
CA CYS A 425 20.28 -0.26 8.82
C CYS A 425 21.48 0.67 8.78
N MET A 426 21.29 1.97 9.03
CA MET A 426 22.36 2.97 9.08
C MET A 426 23.29 2.77 10.29
N SER A 427 22.81 2.26 11.40
CA SER A 427 23.67 1.90 12.55
C SER A 427 24.60 0.71 12.26
N ARG A 428 24.32 -0.06 11.22
CA ARG A 428 25.04 -1.27 10.80
C ARG A 428 25.17 -1.33 9.27
N PRO A 429 25.83 -0.36 8.63
CA PRO A 429 25.87 -0.28 7.17
C PRO A 429 26.60 -1.47 6.55
N ILE A 430 26.04 -1.99 5.46
CA ILE A 430 26.73 -2.92 4.60
C ILE A 430 27.84 -2.15 3.87
N LYS A 431 29.08 -2.50 4.12
CA LYS A 431 30.20 -1.94 3.37
C LYS A 431 30.29 -2.64 2.01
N PRO A 432 30.41 -1.91 0.89
CA PRO A 432 30.62 -2.54 -0.39
C PRO A 432 31.89 -3.39 -0.34
N ILE A 433 31.77 -4.64 -0.77
CA ILE A 433 32.94 -5.51 -0.95
C ILE A 433 33.75 -4.83 -2.06
N ARG A 434 34.83 -4.15 -1.70
CA ARG A 434 35.80 -3.72 -2.71
C ARG A 434 36.32 -5.01 -3.35
N ALA A 435 35.98 -5.24 -4.61
CA ALA A 435 36.65 -6.25 -5.39
C ALA A 435 38.14 -5.97 -5.23
N VAL A 436 38.84 -6.82 -4.51
CA VAL A 436 40.31 -6.81 -4.51
C VAL A 436 40.69 -7.07 -5.94
N LYS A 437 41.02 -6.01 -6.67
CA LYS A 437 41.74 -6.22 -7.93
C LYS A 437 42.98 -7.00 -7.50
N GLU A 438 42.99 -8.30 -7.76
CA GLU A 438 44.22 -9.05 -7.76
C GLU A 438 45.15 -8.29 -8.72
N GLN A 439 46.05 -7.52 -8.15
CA GLN A 439 47.22 -7.08 -8.87
C GLN A 439 47.97 -8.38 -9.18
N ARG A 440 47.69 -8.97 -10.35
CA ARG A 440 48.60 -9.93 -10.92
C ARG A 440 49.92 -9.17 -11.08
N ILE A 441 50.80 -9.37 -10.09
CA ILE A 441 52.22 -9.03 -10.25
C ILE A 441 52.67 -9.94 -11.38
N ILE A 442 52.64 -9.44 -12.59
CA ILE A 442 53.31 -10.09 -13.71
C ILE A 442 54.79 -9.94 -13.39
N PHE A 443 55.35 -10.96 -12.78
CA PHE A 443 56.77 -11.06 -12.57
C PHE A 443 57.38 -11.31 -13.96
N ASP A 444 57.93 -10.26 -14.56
CA ASP A 444 58.71 -10.38 -15.79
C ASP A 444 60.14 -10.75 -15.39
N PRO A 445 60.58 -12.01 -15.64
CA PRO A 445 61.94 -12.45 -15.33
C PRO A 445 63.04 -11.66 -16.05
N LEU A 446 62.70 -10.93 -17.14
CA LEU A 446 63.64 -10.13 -17.93
C LEU A 446 63.89 -8.72 -17.32
N ASP A 447 63.09 -8.27 -16.37
CA ASP A 447 63.29 -6.97 -15.70
C ASP A 447 64.47 -7.00 -14.71
N MET A 448 64.94 -8.19 -14.30
CA MET A 448 66.12 -8.36 -13.48
C MET A 448 67.41 -8.22 -14.27
N MET A 449 67.38 -8.35 -15.60
CA MET A 449 68.60 -8.22 -16.45
C MET A 449 68.88 -6.76 -16.83
N LYS A 450 68.01 -5.80 -16.59
CA LYS A 450 68.22 -4.38 -16.94
C LYS A 450 68.84 -3.54 -15.83
N ARG A 451 69.13 -4.14 -14.68
CA ARG A 451 69.82 -3.47 -13.55
C ARG A 451 71.23 -4.11 -13.33
N ARG A 452 72.10 -4.02 -14.33
CA ARG A 452 73.55 -4.14 -14.19
C ARG A 452 74.25 -3.09 -15.06
#